data_aa99c83144c23c0b4742538da4042aed
#
_entry.id   aa99c83144c23c0b4742538da4042aed
#
_cell.length_a   1.000
_cell.length_b   1.000
_cell.length_c   1.000
_cell.angle_alpha   90.00
_cell.angle_beta   90.00
_cell.angle_gamma   90.00
#
_symmetry.space_group_name_H-M   'P 1'
#
loop_
_entity.id
_entity.type
_entity.pdbx_description
1 polymer ?
#
loop_
_entity_poly.entity_id
_entity_poly.type
_entity_poly.pdbx_seq_one_letter_code
_entity_poly.pdbx_strand_id
1 'polypeptide(L)'
;MQLTGQLLIGQSAVAGQNGTLHAIAAATGERLEPAFGGASLHDLETACALADDAFDTYRETSLEARAAFLDAIGRHIMALGDDLIERCVIETGLPRARIEGERGRTVGQLALFASLVRDGGFLDARIDPARPERKPLPRVDLRLRNVAVGPVAVFGASNFPLAFSVAGGDTASALAAGCPVIVKAHSAHPGTSELVGRAIQQAARECGMPAGVFSLLFDASREIGQALVADPRIKAVGFTGSRGGGVALMHIAAARPEPIPVYAEMSSINPVLLFPAALDARHDAIAPQFVASLTLGAGQFCTNPGLVLAVDGPALRAFEESAAAAVRAAPAQTMLTPHIHASYEQGVAALRDHAAVELLAQGAEGNRLQARAALLATSADAFIAHSELRDEVFGPASLIVRCPDADTLHRVLKSLEGQLTIAAHLADGDAPLFAALRPLLERKAGRILVNGFGTGVEVGHAMVHGGPFPATSDTRTTSVGARAIERFLRPVSYQDLPDALLPDAVRSGNPLNVPQRIDGVPAPREANHV
;
A
#
# COMPACT_ATOMS: atom_id res chain seq x y z
N MET A 1 15.94 -9.05 -20.64
CA MET A 1 16.88 -9.58 -19.59
C MET A 1 16.50 -11.03 -19.28
N GLN A 2 17.47 -11.97 -19.18
CA GLN A 2 17.16 -13.37 -18.92
C GLN A 2 16.84 -13.61 -17.43
N LEU A 3 15.69 -14.21 -17.14
CA LEU A 3 15.34 -14.69 -15.80
C LEU A 3 16.16 -15.93 -15.44
N THR A 4 16.58 -16.04 -14.19
CA THR A 4 17.43 -17.13 -13.70
C THR A 4 16.84 -17.87 -12.49
N GLY A 5 15.81 -17.31 -11.84
CA GLY A 5 15.19 -17.86 -10.63
C GLY A 5 16.07 -17.75 -9.37
N GLN A 6 17.09 -16.90 -9.40
CA GLN A 6 18.04 -16.73 -8.29
C GLN A 6 17.57 -15.68 -7.28
N LEU A 7 17.90 -15.90 -6.01
CA LEU A 7 17.85 -14.88 -4.96
C LEU A 7 18.82 -13.75 -5.32
N LEU A 8 18.48 -12.54 -4.90
CA LEU A 8 19.35 -11.38 -5.00
C LEU A 8 19.76 -10.96 -3.59
N ILE A 9 21.00 -11.26 -3.20
CA ILE A 9 21.51 -10.96 -1.85
C ILE A 9 22.61 -9.93 -1.97
N GLY A 10 22.34 -8.72 -1.53
CA GLY A 10 23.21 -7.58 -1.80
C GLY A 10 23.42 -7.41 -3.31
N GLN A 11 24.66 -7.42 -3.77
CA GLN A 11 25.00 -7.31 -5.19
C GLN A 11 25.18 -8.65 -5.91
N SER A 12 24.96 -9.77 -5.21
CA SER A 12 25.14 -11.12 -5.75
C SER A 12 23.80 -11.73 -6.17
N ALA A 13 23.86 -12.66 -7.13
CA ALA A 13 22.75 -13.55 -7.47
C ALA A 13 23.11 -14.98 -7.00
N VAL A 14 22.25 -15.58 -6.18
CA VAL A 14 22.52 -16.84 -5.48
C VAL A 14 21.42 -17.84 -5.79
N ALA A 15 21.75 -19.10 -6.05
CA ALA A 15 20.78 -20.15 -6.24
C ALA A 15 20.15 -20.54 -4.89
N GLY A 16 18.84 -20.31 -4.73
CA GLY A 16 18.11 -20.78 -3.55
C GLY A 16 17.95 -22.29 -3.58
N GLN A 17 17.99 -22.94 -2.40
CA GLN A 17 17.99 -24.40 -2.29
C GLN A 17 16.89 -24.94 -1.33
N ASN A 18 16.08 -24.05 -0.74
CA ASN A 18 15.03 -24.42 0.20
C ASN A 18 13.65 -24.43 -0.49
N GLY A 19 13.36 -25.52 -1.19
CA GLY A 19 12.16 -25.66 -1.99
C GLY A 19 12.20 -24.92 -3.31
N THR A 20 11.13 -25.08 -4.09
CA THR A 20 11.02 -24.50 -5.43
C THR A 20 9.67 -23.82 -5.61
N LEU A 21 9.69 -22.60 -6.12
CA LEU A 21 8.52 -21.83 -6.51
C LEU A 21 8.47 -21.74 -8.04
N HIS A 22 7.29 -21.95 -8.62
CA HIS A 22 7.03 -21.71 -10.04
C HIS A 22 6.04 -20.55 -10.20
N ALA A 23 6.33 -19.66 -11.12
CA ALA A 23 5.31 -18.76 -11.61
C ALA A 23 4.22 -19.54 -12.35
N ILE A 24 3.00 -19.04 -12.29
CA ILE A 24 1.84 -19.63 -12.97
C ILE A 24 1.31 -18.60 -13.97
N ALA A 25 1.07 -19.01 -15.20
CA ALA A 25 0.35 -18.17 -16.17
C ALA A 25 -1.11 -18.05 -15.70
N ALA A 26 -1.51 -16.84 -15.29
CA ALA A 26 -2.81 -16.62 -14.66
C ALA A 26 -3.99 -17.02 -15.57
N ALA A 27 -3.86 -16.82 -16.88
CA ALA A 27 -4.93 -17.12 -17.84
C ALA A 27 -5.11 -18.63 -18.14
N THR A 28 -4.02 -19.42 -18.07
CA THR A 28 -4.03 -20.84 -18.45
C THR A 28 -3.84 -21.80 -17.27
N GLY A 29 -3.22 -21.33 -16.18
CA GLY A 29 -2.84 -22.15 -15.04
C GLY A 29 -1.55 -22.96 -15.27
N GLU A 30 -0.83 -22.72 -16.35
CA GLU A 30 0.41 -23.43 -16.69
C GLU A 30 1.59 -22.89 -15.87
N ARG A 31 2.54 -23.77 -15.54
CA ARG A 31 3.80 -23.37 -14.91
C ARG A 31 4.70 -22.67 -15.90
N LEU A 32 5.35 -21.62 -15.46
CA LEU A 32 6.27 -20.83 -16.24
C LEU A 32 7.71 -21.06 -15.76
N GLU A 33 8.64 -21.11 -16.71
CA GLU A 33 10.07 -21.11 -16.44
C GLU A 33 10.60 -19.68 -16.25
N PRO A 34 11.74 -19.53 -15.56
CA PRO A 34 12.44 -20.57 -14.81
C PRO A 34 11.75 -20.90 -13.48
N ALA A 35 12.16 -21.99 -12.87
CA ALA A 35 11.90 -22.27 -11.48
C ALA A 35 12.66 -21.29 -10.58
N PHE A 36 12.09 -20.87 -9.44
CA PHE A 36 12.69 -19.98 -8.46
C PHE A 36 13.06 -20.77 -7.21
N GLY A 37 14.35 -20.76 -6.84
CA GLY A 37 14.81 -21.42 -5.62
C GLY A 37 14.42 -20.63 -4.39
N GLY A 38 13.82 -21.28 -3.39
CA GLY A 38 13.52 -20.69 -2.09
C GLY A 38 14.79 -20.42 -1.28
N ALA A 39 14.80 -19.32 -0.53
CA ALA A 39 15.88 -18.97 0.39
C ALA A 39 15.95 -19.96 1.55
N SER A 40 17.15 -20.26 2.01
CA SER A 40 17.42 -20.94 3.27
C SER A 40 17.55 -19.93 4.42
N LEU A 41 17.55 -20.42 5.66
CA LEU A 41 17.86 -19.57 6.83
C LEU A 41 19.28 -18.98 6.76
N HIS A 42 20.22 -19.65 6.10
CA HIS A 42 21.57 -19.10 5.85
C HIS A 42 21.55 -17.94 4.85
N ASP A 43 20.74 -18.04 3.78
CA ASP A 43 20.55 -16.94 2.82
C ASP A 43 19.91 -15.73 3.50
N LEU A 44 18.92 -15.96 4.36
CA LEU A 44 18.29 -14.93 5.18
C LEU A 44 19.30 -14.27 6.13
N GLU A 45 20.08 -15.08 6.86
CA GLU A 45 21.14 -14.59 7.74
C GLU A 45 22.12 -13.67 7.00
N THR A 46 22.55 -14.10 5.80
CA THR A 46 23.46 -13.32 4.97
C THR A 46 22.83 -12.00 4.53
N ALA A 47 21.57 -12.02 4.09
CA ALA A 47 20.85 -10.81 3.68
C ALA A 47 20.68 -9.82 4.84
N CYS A 48 20.31 -10.30 6.03
CA CYS A 48 20.16 -9.46 7.22
C CYS A 48 21.50 -8.90 7.72
N ALA A 49 22.58 -9.69 7.70
CA ALA A 49 23.92 -9.21 8.06
C ALA A 49 24.39 -8.09 7.11
N LEU A 50 24.25 -8.30 5.78
CA LEU A 50 24.61 -7.28 4.79
C LEU A 50 23.78 -6.00 4.95
N ALA A 51 22.48 -6.10 5.27
CA ALA A 51 21.63 -4.92 5.47
C ALA A 51 22.03 -4.15 6.73
N ASP A 52 22.38 -4.84 7.81
CA ASP A 52 22.85 -4.23 9.06
C ASP A 52 24.20 -3.53 8.85
N ASP A 53 25.16 -4.21 8.22
CA ASP A 53 26.47 -3.64 7.88
C ASP A 53 26.36 -2.41 6.95
N ALA A 54 25.39 -2.41 6.04
CA ALA A 54 25.16 -1.29 5.11
C ALA A 54 24.51 -0.08 5.77
N PHE A 55 23.81 -0.26 6.88
CA PHE A 55 22.91 0.76 7.42
C PHE A 55 23.62 2.06 7.79
N ASP A 56 24.71 2.02 8.56
CA ASP A 56 25.38 3.22 8.99
C ASP A 56 25.98 4.03 7.81
N THR A 57 26.50 3.34 6.80
CA THR A 57 27.00 3.99 5.58
C THR A 57 25.85 4.56 4.75
N TYR A 58 24.77 3.80 4.56
CA TYR A 58 23.66 4.22 3.70
C TYR A 58 22.87 5.40 4.27
N ARG A 59 22.55 5.39 5.57
CA ARG A 59 21.82 6.50 6.21
C ARG A 59 22.57 7.83 6.18
N GLU A 60 23.90 7.81 6.11
CA GLU A 60 24.75 9.01 6.07
C GLU A 60 25.14 9.41 4.62
N THR A 61 24.61 8.73 3.58
CA THR A 61 24.76 9.21 2.20
C THR A 61 24.16 10.61 2.04
N SER A 62 24.77 11.43 1.17
CA SER A 62 24.21 12.76 0.90
C SER A 62 22.79 12.67 0.36
N LEU A 63 21.98 13.70 0.59
CA LEU A 63 20.60 13.75 0.09
C LEU A 63 20.57 13.58 -1.43
N GLU A 64 21.51 14.21 -2.16
CA GLU A 64 21.60 14.07 -3.62
C GLU A 64 21.99 12.66 -4.06
N ALA A 65 22.96 12.02 -3.44
CA ALA A 65 23.35 10.65 -3.80
C ALA A 65 22.20 9.65 -3.58
N ARG A 66 21.44 9.81 -2.49
CA ARG A 66 20.27 8.99 -2.21
C ARG A 66 19.13 9.25 -3.20
N ALA A 67 18.86 10.51 -3.54
CA ALA A 67 17.88 10.87 -4.55
C ALA A 67 18.26 10.36 -5.94
N ALA A 68 19.52 10.50 -6.34
CA ALA A 68 20.04 9.97 -7.60
C ALA A 68 19.90 8.44 -7.70
N PHE A 69 20.06 7.74 -6.58
CA PHE A 69 19.82 6.29 -6.52
C PHE A 69 18.34 5.94 -6.80
N LEU A 70 17.40 6.66 -6.21
CA LEU A 70 15.96 6.46 -6.47
C LEU A 70 15.61 6.75 -7.94
N ASP A 71 16.17 7.81 -8.52
CA ASP A 71 16.00 8.12 -9.94
C ASP A 71 16.62 7.05 -10.84
N ALA A 72 17.79 6.50 -10.47
CA ALA A 72 18.44 5.41 -11.19
C ALA A 72 17.59 4.14 -11.19
N ILE A 73 16.97 3.78 -10.06
CA ILE A 73 16.02 2.66 -10.00
C ILE A 73 14.91 2.86 -11.04
N GLY A 74 14.30 4.07 -11.07
CA GLY A 74 13.25 4.39 -12.04
C GLY A 74 13.71 4.24 -13.50
N ARG A 75 14.90 4.74 -13.83
CA ARG A 75 15.49 4.60 -15.19
C ARG A 75 15.71 3.14 -15.56
N HIS A 76 16.26 2.32 -14.65
CA HIS A 76 16.49 0.91 -14.91
C HIS A 76 15.20 0.11 -15.07
N ILE A 77 14.13 0.43 -14.29
CA ILE A 77 12.82 -0.17 -14.48
C ILE A 77 12.24 0.18 -15.85
N MET A 78 12.34 1.43 -16.28
CA MET A 78 11.90 1.83 -17.63
C MET A 78 12.69 1.13 -18.73
N ALA A 79 14.00 0.94 -18.56
CA ALA A 79 14.88 0.27 -19.50
C ALA A 79 14.60 -1.23 -19.69
N LEU A 80 13.86 -1.88 -18.78
CA LEU A 80 13.39 -3.26 -18.97
C LEU A 80 12.40 -3.41 -20.14
N GLY A 81 11.76 -2.32 -20.54
CA GLY A 81 10.89 -2.29 -21.72
C GLY A 81 9.75 -3.31 -21.65
N ASP A 82 9.55 -4.00 -22.76
CA ASP A 82 8.49 -5.00 -22.93
C ASP A 82 8.76 -6.29 -22.18
N ASP A 83 10.01 -6.66 -21.93
CA ASP A 83 10.36 -7.87 -21.14
C ASP A 83 9.63 -7.88 -19.78
N LEU A 84 9.59 -6.71 -19.10
CA LEU A 84 8.90 -6.56 -17.83
C LEU A 84 7.38 -6.63 -18.00
N ILE A 85 6.85 -5.94 -18.99
CA ILE A 85 5.41 -5.85 -19.23
C ILE A 85 4.83 -7.22 -19.58
N GLU A 86 5.45 -7.92 -20.54
CA GLU A 86 5.00 -9.24 -21.00
C GLU A 86 5.06 -10.27 -19.89
N ARG A 87 6.19 -10.30 -19.14
CA ARG A 87 6.30 -11.22 -18.01
C ARG A 87 5.23 -10.96 -16.96
N CYS A 88 4.98 -9.71 -16.61
CA CYS A 88 3.99 -9.30 -15.63
C CYS A 88 2.56 -9.65 -16.09
N VAL A 89 2.22 -9.39 -17.35
CA VAL A 89 0.90 -9.75 -17.92
C VAL A 89 0.65 -11.25 -17.85
N ILE A 90 1.65 -12.07 -18.20
CA ILE A 90 1.51 -13.54 -18.17
C ILE A 90 1.33 -14.04 -16.73
N GLU A 91 2.13 -13.54 -15.78
CA GLU A 91 2.05 -13.95 -14.37
C GLU A 91 0.76 -13.52 -13.67
N THR A 92 0.18 -12.38 -14.07
CA THR A 92 -0.94 -11.77 -13.33
C THR A 92 -2.29 -11.83 -14.05
N GLY A 93 -2.30 -12.03 -15.36
CA GLY A 93 -3.51 -11.92 -16.18
C GLY A 93 -4.06 -10.49 -16.30
N LEU A 94 -3.35 -9.50 -15.75
CA LEU A 94 -3.76 -8.10 -15.84
C LEU A 94 -3.53 -7.55 -17.26
N PRO A 95 -4.41 -6.66 -17.76
CA PRO A 95 -4.26 -6.08 -19.09
C PRO A 95 -2.95 -5.31 -19.27
N ARG A 96 -2.33 -5.40 -20.45
CA ARG A 96 -1.07 -4.72 -20.78
C ARG A 96 -1.10 -3.22 -20.43
N ALA A 97 -2.14 -2.51 -20.85
CA ALA A 97 -2.28 -1.07 -20.57
C ALA A 97 -2.30 -0.74 -19.06
N ARG A 98 -2.87 -1.66 -18.23
CA ARG A 98 -2.84 -1.55 -16.78
C ARG A 98 -1.42 -1.66 -16.25
N ILE A 99 -0.61 -2.62 -16.74
CA ILE A 99 0.76 -2.82 -16.29
C ILE A 99 1.67 -1.68 -16.75
N GLU A 100 1.49 -1.17 -17.97
CA GLU A 100 2.19 0.02 -18.45
C GLU A 100 1.91 1.24 -17.59
N GLY A 101 0.64 1.48 -17.25
CA GLY A 101 0.24 2.55 -16.32
C GLY A 101 0.82 2.36 -14.92
N GLU A 102 0.84 1.13 -14.42
CA GLU A 102 1.41 0.80 -13.12
C GLU A 102 2.94 0.96 -13.07
N ARG A 103 3.65 0.62 -14.16
CA ARG A 103 5.08 0.93 -14.31
C ARG A 103 5.33 2.44 -14.22
N GLY A 104 4.56 3.23 -14.95
CA GLY A 104 4.64 4.70 -14.90
C GLY A 104 4.40 5.24 -13.49
N ARG A 105 3.39 4.70 -12.79
CA ARG A 105 3.09 5.05 -11.39
C ARG A 105 4.23 4.69 -10.44
N THR A 106 4.85 3.53 -10.61
CA THR A 106 5.99 3.10 -9.78
C THR A 106 7.18 4.03 -9.95
N VAL A 107 7.53 4.37 -11.19
CA VAL A 107 8.62 5.31 -11.50
C VAL A 107 8.29 6.72 -10.99
N GLY A 108 7.04 7.19 -11.16
CA GLY A 108 6.59 8.48 -10.63
C GLY A 108 6.69 8.55 -9.09
N GLN A 109 6.43 7.45 -8.39
CA GLN A 109 6.58 7.37 -6.94
C GLN A 109 8.04 7.43 -6.49
N LEU A 110 8.94 6.75 -7.20
CA LEU A 110 10.39 6.86 -6.97
C LEU A 110 10.88 8.30 -7.18
N ALA A 111 10.43 8.97 -8.25
CA ALA A 111 10.74 10.38 -8.52
C ALA A 111 10.19 11.33 -7.44
N LEU A 112 8.97 11.08 -6.94
CA LEU A 112 8.42 11.83 -5.79
C LEU A 112 9.33 11.73 -4.58
N PHE A 113 9.77 10.52 -4.21
CA PHE A 113 10.66 10.33 -3.07
C PHE A 113 12.06 10.91 -3.33
N ALA A 114 12.60 10.85 -4.54
CA ALA A 114 13.84 11.53 -4.90
C ALA A 114 13.73 13.05 -4.68
N SER A 115 12.64 13.66 -5.10
CA SER A 115 12.35 15.07 -4.85
C SER A 115 12.25 15.41 -3.35
N LEU A 116 11.55 14.57 -2.58
CA LEU A 116 11.43 14.72 -1.12
C LEU A 116 12.78 14.64 -0.41
N VAL A 117 13.64 13.73 -0.86
CA VAL A 117 14.98 13.56 -0.30
C VAL A 117 15.82 14.81 -0.57
N ARG A 118 15.78 15.35 -1.80
CA ARG A 118 16.48 16.59 -2.16
C ARG A 118 16.00 17.79 -1.37
N ASP A 119 14.67 17.90 -1.12
CA ASP A 119 14.11 18.97 -0.28
C ASP A 119 14.59 18.87 1.18
N GLY A 120 14.75 17.66 1.69
CA GLY A 120 15.18 17.39 3.07
C GLY A 120 14.14 17.67 4.15
N GLY A 121 12.90 18.03 3.78
CA GLY A 121 11.83 18.33 4.74
C GLY A 121 11.46 17.16 5.65
N PHE A 122 11.66 15.93 5.20
CA PHE A 122 11.43 14.72 5.99
C PHE A 122 12.34 14.60 7.23
N LEU A 123 13.47 15.33 7.26
CA LEU A 123 14.36 15.41 8.42
C LEU A 123 13.72 16.13 9.59
N ASP A 124 12.68 16.92 9.38
CA ASP A 124 11.94 17.70 10.40
C ASP A 124 12.90 18.44 11.36
N ALA A 125 13.90 19.12 10.79
CA ALA A 125 14.96 19.78 11.55
C ALA A 125 14.40 20.92 12.40
N ARG A 126 14.61 20.83 13.73
CA ARG A 126 14.13 21.81 14.72
C ARG A 126 15.25 22.27 15.61
N ILE A 127 15.28 23.57 15.89
CA ILE A 127 16.31 24.23 16.67
C ILE A 127 15.64 25.15 17.70
N ASP A 128 15.84 24.84 18.96
CA ASP A 128 15.49 25.70 20.10
C ASP A 128 16.79 26.23 20.73
N PRO A 129 17.28 27.41 20.34
CA PRO A 129 18.55 27.94 20.85
C PRO A 129 18.54 28.13 22.37
N ALA A 130 19.71 28.00 23.00
CA ALA A 130 19.87 28.28 24.41
C ALA A 130 19.36 29.70 24.77
N ARG A 131 18.68 29.82 25.90
CA ARG A 131 18.21 31.07 26.48
C ARG A 131 18.59 31.13 27.97
N PRO A 132 19.86 31.43 28.30
CA PRO A 132 20.34 31.39 29.69
C PRO A 132 19.62 32.41 30.59
N GLU A 133 19.15 33.50 30.02
CA GLU A 133 18.45 34.57 30.74
C GLU A 133 16.94 34.32 30.94
N ARG A 134 16.39 33.25 30.39
CA ARG A 134 14.95 32.94 30.49
C ARG A 134 14.55 32.70 31.95
N LYS A 135 13.41 33.26 32.36
CA LYS A 135 12.80 33.05 33.67
C LYS A 135 11.57 32.14 33.55
N PRO A 136 11.22 31.36 34.57
CA PRO A 136 11.90 31.13 35.85
C PRO A 136 13.14 30.26 35.76
N LEU A 137 13.32 29.48 34.66
CA LEU A 137 14.48 28.62 34.44
C LEU A 137 15.14 28.93 33.09
N PRO A 138 16.46 28.90 32.99
CA PRO A 138 17.18 28.94 31.73
C PRO A 138 16.69 27.83 30.77
N ARG A 139 16.81 28.05 29.47
CA ARG A 139 16.65 27.01 28.45
C ARG A 139 18.01 26.62 27.88
N VAL A 140 18.26 25.35 27.83
CA VAL A 140 19.41 24.72 27.16
C VAL A 140 19.25 24.77 25.64
N ASP A 141 20.32 24.57 24.86
CA ASP A 141 20.24 24.36 23.42
C ASP A 141 19.64 22.98 23.11
N LEU A 142 18.59 22.94 22.32
CA LEU A 142 17.94 21.69 21.87
C LEU A 142 17.87 21.66 20.35
N ARG A 143 18.33 20.58 19.76
CA ARG A 143 18.26 20.32 18.32
C ARG A 143 17.58 18.98 18.09
N LEU A 144 16.73 18.88 17.08
CA LEU A 144 16.03 17.64 16.72
C LEU A 144 16.10 17.40 15.22
N ARG A 145 16.37 16.19 14.83
CA ARG A 145 16.12 15.70 13.46
C ARG A 145 15.51 14.29 13.48
N ASN A 146 14.83 13.94 12.40
CA ASN A 146 14.49 12.54 12.12
C ASN A 146 15.72 11.80 11.58
N VAL A 147 15.83 10.54 11.95
CA VAL A 147 16.84 9.58 11.47
C VAL A 147 16.16 8.29 10.99
N ALA A 148 16.79 7.57 10.07
CA ALA A 148 16.34 6.25 9.62
C ALA A 148 16.27 5.26 10.81
N VAL A 149 15.28 4.35 10.77
CA VAL A 149 15.08 3.38 11.88
C VAL A 149 16.05 2.21 11.84
N GLY A 150 16.51 1.77 10.66
CA GLY A 150 17.36 0.59 10.45
C GLY A 150 16.88 -0.24 9.25
N PRO A 151 17.38 -1.47 9.07
CA PRO A 151 16.95 -2.36 8.00
C PRO A 151 15.45 -2.65 8.05
N VAL A 152 14.79 -2.68 6.88
CA VAL A 152 13.34 -2.85 6.73
C VAL A 152 13.04 -4.11 5.93
N ALA A 153 12.12 -4.93 6.44
CA ALA A 153 11.53 -6.03 5.69
C ALA A 153 10.31 -5.54 4.91
N VAL A 154 10.22 -5.90 3.62
CA VAL A 154 9.09 -5.54 2.76
C VAL A 154 8.45 -6.79 2.17
N PHE A 155 7.12 -6.88 2.24
CA PHE A 155 6.32 -7.95 1.68
C PHE A 155 5.46 -7.40 0.55
N GLY A 156 5.76 -7.80 -0.67
CA GLY A 156 5.04 -7.34 -1.86
C GLY A 156 3.61 -7.86 -1.94
N ALA A 157 2.71 -7.05 -2.50
CA ALA A 157 1.32 -7.41 -2.79
C ALA A 157 1.20 -8.22 -4.09
N SER A 158 0.13 -9.01 -4.24
CA SER A 158 -0.16 -9.77 -5.45
C SER A 158 -0.76 -8.91 -6.58
N ASN A 159 -1.66 -8.01 -6.23
CA ASN A 159 -2.55 -7.29 -7.14
C ASN A 159 -1.97 -5.99 -7.73
N PHE A 160 -0.82 -5.56 -7.24
CA PHE A 160 -0.02 -4.46 -7.75
C PHE A 160 1.44 -4.90 -7.87
N PRO A 161 1.76 -5.70 -8.91
CA PRO A 161 3.05 -6.38 -9.05
C PRO A 161 4.26 -5.44 -9.18
N LEU A 162 4.04 -4.17 -9.48
CA LEU A 162 5.07 -3.14 -9.59
C LEU A 162 4.95 -2.10 -8.48
N ALA A 163 3.77 -1.47 -8.33
CA ALA A 163 3.58 -0.30 -7.46
C ALA A 163 3.54 -0.62 -5.96
N PHE A 164 3.19 -1.86 -5.58
CA PHE A 164 3.17 -2.35 -4.18
C PHE A 164 3.97 -3.64 -4.02
N SER A 165 5.02 -3.81 -4.82
CA SER A 165 5.92 -4.95 -4.76
C SER A 165 7.38 -4.49 -4.62
N VAL A 166 8.32 -5.10 -5.35
CA VAL A 166 9.78 -5.00 -5.14
C VAL A 166 10.31 -3.56 -5.12
N ALA A 167 9.88 -2.69 -6.05
CA ALA A 167 10.22 -1.26 -6.06
C ALA A 167 9.01 -0.39 -5.70
N GLY A 168 8.02 -0.95 -5.04
CA GLY A 168 6.79 -0.26 -4.66
C GLY A 168 6.97 0.73 -3.52
N GLY A 169 5.83 1.27 -3.04
CA GLY A 169 5.79 2.34 -2.06
C GLY A 169 6.58 2.09 -0.79
N ASP A 170 6.52 0.87 -0.25
CA ASP A 170 7.23 0.51 0.97
C ASP A 170 8.76 0.51 0.77
N THR A 171 9.24 -0.12 -0.31
CA THR A 171 10.67 -0.11 -0.68
C THR A 171 11.16 1.30 -0.99
N ALA A 172 10.43 2.05 -1.82
CA ALA A 172 10.82 3.39 -2.24
C ALA A 172 10.90 4.35 -1.04
N SER A 173 9.90 4.32 -0.14
CA SER A 173 9.89 5.19 1.06
C SER A 173 10.93 4.77 2.11
N ALA A 174 11.20 3.47 2.28
CA ALA A 174 12.25 2.98 3.18
C ALA A 174 13.65 3.39 2.68
N LEU A 175 13.92 3.19 1.38
CA LEU A 175 15.18 3.64 0.76
C LEU A 175 15.33 5.17 0.85
N ALA A 176 14.27 5.93 0.60
CA ALA A 176 14.26 7.39 0.75
C ALA A 176 14.60 7.83 2.17
N ALA A 177 14.08 7.13 3.19
CA ALA A 177 14.39 7.39 4.59
C ALA A 177 15.85 7.11 4.96
N GLY A 178 16.57 6.29 4.19
CA GLY A 178 17.93 5.82 4.46
C GLY A 178 17.99 4.44 5.10
N CYS A 179 16.96 3.63 4.93
CA CYS A 179 16.88 2.25 5.42
C CYS A 179 17.27 1.26 4.33
N PRO A 180 18.22 0.34 4.54
CA PRO A 180 18.38 -0.85 3.69
C PRO A 180 17.12 -1.69 3.69
N VAL A 181 16.83 -2.37 2.57
CA VAL A 181 15.58 -3.10 2.37
C VAL A 181 15.83 -4.54 1.98
N ILE A 182 15.15 -5.46 2.65
CA ILE A 182 15.06 -6.87 2.26
C ILE A 182 13.62 -7.15 1.85
N VAL A 183 13.40 -7.44 0.57
CA VAL A 183 12.09 -7.76 0.03
C VAL A 183 11.88 -9.27 0.01
N LYS A 184 10.80 -9.72 0.63
CA LYS A 184 10.24 -11.05 0.40
C LYS A 184 9.28 -10.97 -0.80
N ALA A 185 9.66 -11.54 -1.93
CA ALA A 185 8.88 -11.53 -3.17
C ALA A 185 7.51 -12.21 -3.00
N HIS A 186 6.50 -11.70 -3.69
CA HIS A 186 5.20 -12.37 -3.74
C HIS A 186 5.22 -13.55 -4.71
N SER A 187 4.65 -14.68 -4.30
CA SER A 187 4.66 -15.92 -5.09
C SER A 187 3.82 -15.86 -6.37
N ALA A 188 2.92 -14.88 -6.51
CA ALA A 188 2.10 -14.72 -7.70
C ALA A 188 2.87 -14.24 -8.94
N HIS A 189 3.99 -13.51 -8.75
CA HIS A 189 4.73 -12.89 -9.86
C HIS A 189 6.25 -12.86 -9.59
N PRO A 190 6.89 -14.03 -9.37
CA PRO A 190 8.31 -14.08 -9.01
C PRO A 190 9.24 -13.62 -10.14
N GLY A 191 8.88 -13.83 -11.41
CA GLY A 191 9.68 -13.37 -12.54
C GLY A 191 9.66 -11.85 -12.68
N THR A 192 8.49 -11.23 -12.53
CA THR A 192 8.36 -9.77 -12.44
C THR A 192 9.22 -9.23 -11.29
N SER A 193 9.19 -9.91 -10.14
CA SER A 193 9.97 -9.53 -8.96
C SER A 193 11.49 -9.61 -9.22
N GLU A 194 11.97 -10.65 -9.89
CA GLU A 194 13.38 -10.78 -10.24
C GLU A 194 13.83 -9.66 -11.18
N LEU A 195 13.06 -9.36 -12.23
CA LEU A 195 13.39 -8.29 -13.17
C LEU A 195 13.56 -6.94 -12.47
N VAL A 196 12.60 -6.58 -11.62
CA VAL A 196 12.63 -5.33 -10.85
C VAL A 196 13.76 -5.33 -9.82
N GLY A 197 14.00 -6.46 -9.13
CA GLY A 197 15.10 -6.60 -8.19
C GLY A 197 16.47 -6.40 -8.84
N ARG A 198 16.67 -6.94 -10.04
CA ARG A 198 17.90 -6.73 -10.83
C ARG A 198 18.07 -5.27 -11.25
N ALA A 199 16.98 -4.57 -11.57
CA ALA A 199 17.02 -3.13 -11.84
C ALA A 199 17.50 -2.34 -10.63
N ILE A 200 17.03 -2.68 -9.42
CA ILE A 200 17.50 -2.05 -8.17
C ILE A 200 18.98 -2.35 -7.91
N GLN A 201 19.43 -3.61 -8.07
CA GLN A 201 20.85 -3.96 -7.93
C GLN A 201 21.74 -3.21 -8.91
N GLN A 202 21.29 -3.04 -10.15
CA GLN A 202 22.03 -2.29 -11.16
C GLN A 202 22.14 -0.81 -10.81
N ALA A 203 21.05 -0.19 -10.34
CA ALA A 203 21.04 1.17 -9.83
C ALA A 203 21.97 1.34 -8.62
N ALA A 204 21.96 0.37 -7.69
CA ALA A 204 22.84 0.41 -6.51
C ALA A 204 24.34 0.37 -6.90
N ARG A 205 24.70 -0.47 -7.88
CA ARG A 205 26.07 -0.51 -8.43
C ARG A 205 26.45 0.80 -9.14
N GLU A 206 25.56 1.31 -9.99
CA GLU A 206 25.77 2.57 -10.73
C GLU A 206 26.02 3.74 -9.79
N CYS A 207 25.24 3.82 -8.70
CA CYS A 207 25.31 4.92 -7.73
C CYS A 207 26.30 4.67 -6.58
N GLY A 208 27.06 3.58 -6.58
CA GLY A 208 28.03 3.25 -5.52
C GLY A 208 27.40 3.04 -4.15
N MET A 209 26.17 2.54 -4.09
CA MET A 209 25.50 2.25 -2.83
C MET A 209 26.10 1.02 -2.13
N PRO A 210 26.04 0.94 -0.79
CA PRO A 210 26.53 -0.21 -0.04
C PRO A 210 25.92 -1.53 -0.53
N ALA A 211 26.70 -2.61 -0.53
CA ALA A 211 26.26 -3.90 -1.04
C ALA A 211 24.96 -4.43 -0.42
N GLY A 212 24.73 -4.15 0.86
CA GLY A 212 23.55 -4.59 1.60
C GLY A 212 22.35 -3.66 1.51
N VAL A 213 22.37 -2.59 0.67
CA VAL A 213 21.25 -1.64 0.58
C VAL A 213 19.94 -2.30 0.13
N PHE A 214 20.03 -3.40 -0.63
CA PHE A 214 18.87 -4.11 -1.16
C PHE A 214 19.14 -5.61 -1.29
N SER A 215 18.15 -6.43 -0.90
CA SER A 215 18.09 -7.86 -1.18
C SER A 215 16.66 -8.29 -1.55
N LEU A 216 16.54 -9.37 -2.37
CA LEU A 216 15.29 -9.99 -2.77
C LEU A 216 15.34 -11.48 -2.50
N LEU A 217 14.41 -11.97 -1.66
CA LEU A 217 14.30 -13.37 -1.29
C LEU A 217 13.01 -13.97 -1.85
N PHE A 218 13.11 -15.20 -2.37
CA PHE A 218 11.95 -16.05 -2.67
C PHE A 218 11.73 -17.02 -1.52
N ASP A 219 10.48 -17.35 -1.26
CA ASP A 219 10.06 -18.29 -0.22
C ASP A 219 8.99 -19.22 -0.78
N ALA A 220 9.33 -20.50 -0.87
CA ALA A 220 8.40 -21.55 -1.29
C ALA A 220 7.39 -21.94 -0.18
N SER A 221 7.58 -21.41 1.03
CA SER A 221 6.75 -21.63 2.21
C SER A 221 6.34 -20.30 2.86
N ARG A 222 6.25 -20.27 4.18
CA ARG A 222 6.09 -19.06 5.00
C ARG A 222 7.24 -18.86 5.99
N GLU A 223 8.17 -19.79 6.02
CA GLU A 223 9.23 -19.86 7.01
C GLU A 223 10.17 -18.64 6.93
N ILE A 224 10.65 -18.35 5.73
CA ILE A 224 11.58 -17.23 5.50
C ILE A 224 10.92 -15.88 5.79
N GLY A 225 9.66 -15.71 5.39
CA GLY A 225 8.92 -14.49 5.71
C GLY A 225 8.76 -14.28 7.22
N GLN A 226 8.45 -15.33 7.97
CA GLN A 226 8.32 -15.27 9.43
C GLN A 226 9.68 -15.05 10.11
N ALA A 227 10.73 -15.76 9.69
CA ALA A 227 12.08 -15.61 10.19
C ALA A 227 12.64 -14.20 9.91
N LEU A 228 12.34 -13.62 8.75
CA LEU A 228 12.73 -12.24 8.42
C LEU A 228 12.15 -11.22 9.41
N VAL A 229 10.87 -11.35 9.77
CA VAL A 229 10.25 -10.45 10.77
C VAL A 229 10.81 -10.71 12.17
N ALA A 230 11.18 -11.94 12.48
CA ALA A 230 11.75 -12.32 13.77
C ALA A 230 13.22 -11.88 13.94
N ASP A 231 13.95 -11.60 12.86
CA ASP A 231 15.38 -11.26 12.90
C ASP A 231 15.62 -9.94 13.67
N PRO A 232 16.53 -9.92 14.67
CA PRO A 232 16.74 -8.76 15.55
C PRO A 232 17.29 -7.51 14.83
N ARG A 233 17.91 -7.67 13.66
CA ARG A 233 18.46 -6.58 12.85
C ARG A 233 17.39 -5.82 12.10
N ILE A 234 16.24 -6.44 11.82
CA ILE A 234 15.09 -5.77 11.18
C ILE A 234 14.45 -4.80 12.18
N LYS A 235 14.19 -3.56 11.75
CA LYS A 235 13.67 -2.49 12.62
C LYS A 235 12.27 -2.00 12.27
N ALA A 236 11.76 -2.38 11.09
CA ALA A 236 10.37 -2.16 10.70
C ALA A 236 9.96 -3.14 9.60
N VAL A 237 8.65 -3.32 9.43
CA VAL A 237 8.06 -4.16 8.38
C VAL A 237 7.05 -3.34 7.59
N GLY A 238 7.14 -3.35 6.25
CA GLY A 238 6.11 -2.92 5.32
C GLY A 238 5.39 -4.15 4.75
N PHE A 239 4.07 -4.18 4.82
CA PHE A 239 3.25 -5.30 4.35
C PHE A 239 2.00 -4.79 3.67
N THR A 240 1.66 -5.37 2.51
CA THR A 240 0.37 -5.19 1.86
C THR A 240 -0.20 -6.57 1.51
N GLY A 241 -1.40 -6.89 2.04
CA GLY A 241 -2.00 -8.19 1.80
C GLY A 241 -3.21 -8.50 2.69
N SER A 242 -3.52 -9.78 2.89
CA SER A 242 -4.68 -10.20 3.66
C SER A 242 -4.56 -9.83 5.15
N ARG A 243 -5.72 -9.59 5.81
CA ARG A 243 -5.81 -9.34 7.26
C ARG A 243 -5.10 -10.43 8.08
N GLY A 244 -5.33 -11.70 7.74
CA GLY A 244 -4.69 -12.82 8.44
C GLY A 244 -3.16 -12.81 8.34
N GLY A 245 -2.63 -12.46 7.16
CA GLY A 245 -1.19 -12.31 6.94
C GLY A 245 -0.59 -11.17 7.76
N GLY A 246 -1.19 -9.98 7.69
CA GLY A 246 -0.73 -8.81 8.43
C GLY A 246 -0.75 -9.02 9.94
N VAL A 247 -1.86 -9.54 10.48
CA VAL A 247 -1.99 -9.85 11.92
C VAL A 247 -0.97 -10.89 12.38
N ALA A 248 -0.68 -11.92 11.57
CA ALA A 248 0.34 -12.92 11.89
C ALA A 248 1.73 -12.28 12.02
N LEU A 249 2.12 -11.39 11.11
CA LEU A 249 3.39 -10.65 11.17
C LEU A 249 3.43 -9.69 12.36
N MET A 250 2.32 -9.02 12.69
CA MET A 250 2.20 -8.17 13.88
C MET A 250 2.46 -8.97 15.17
N HIS A 251 1.92 -10.18 15.28
CA HIS A 251 2.16 -11.05 16.44
C HIS A 251 3.64 -11.46 16.57
N ILE A 252 4.29 -11.82 15.45
CA ILE A 252 5.72 -12.15 15.45
C ILE A 252 6.56 -10.94 15.90
N ALA A 253 6.30 -9.78 15.31
CA ALA A 253 7.01 -8.54 15.62
C ALA A 253 6.85 -8.11 17.09
N ALA A 254 5.63 -8.25 17.64
CA ALA A 254 5.34 -7.92 19.03
C ALA A 254 5.94 -8.90 20.04
N ALA A 255 6.15 -10.17 19.65
CA ALA A 255 6.72 -11.22 20.51
C ALA A 255 8.26 -11.17 20.59
N ARG A 256 8.94 -10.31 19.81
CA ARG A 256 10.40 -10.15 19.85
C ARG A 256 10.86 -9.54 21.18
N PRO A 257 12.11 -9.83 21.63
CA PRO A 257 12.72 -9.11 22.76
C PRO A 257 12.75 -7.59 22.59
N GLU A 258 12.97 -7.12 21.35
CA GLU A 258 12.78 -5.72 20.92
C GLU A 258 11.64 -5.67 19.91
N PRO A 259 10.40 -5.35 20.33
CA PRO A 259 9.26 -5.22 19.42
C PRO A 259 9.49 -4.15 18.36
N ILE A 260 9.01 -4.40 17.14
CA ILE A 260 9.13 -3.47 16.02
C ILE A 260 7.75 -3.15 15.42
N PRO A 261 7.60 -1.99 14.77
CA PRO A 261 6.40 -1.66 14.04
C PRO A 261 6.24 -2.54 12.79
N VAL A 262 5.00 -2.96 12.56
CA VAL A 262 4.56 -3.58 11.31
C VAL A 262 3.54 -2.62 10.68
N TYR A 263 3.91 -2.00 9.57
CA TYR A 263 3.03 -1.13 8.78
C TYR A 263 2.31 -2.00 7.75
N ALA A 264 1.21 -2.60 8.19
CA ALA A 264 0.40 -3.49 7.37
C ALA A 264 -0.82 -2.76 6.81
N GLU A 265 -0.98 -2.78 5.48
CA GLU A 265 -2.22 -2.50 4.79
C GLU A 265 -2.93 -3.83 4.56
N MET A 266 -4.20 -3.92 5.00
CA MET A 266 -4.95 -5.16 5.08
C MET A 266 -6.31 -5.04 4.38
N SER A 267 -7.33 -5.73 4.92
CA SER A 267 -8.67 -5.82 4.31
C SER A 267 -9.49 -4.53 4.46
N SER A 268 -10.26 -4.19 3.42
CA SER A 268 -11.24 -3.11 3.42
C SER A 268 -12.38 -3.42 2.47
N ILE A 269 -13.62 -3.12 2.85
CA ILE A 269 -14.80 -3.27 1.99
C ILE A 269 -15.24 -1.98 1.30
N ASN A 270 -14.58 -0.86 1.62
CA ASN A 270 -14.66 0.44 0.94
C ASN A 270 -16.08 0.93 0.65
N PRO A 271 -16.85 1.31 1.66
CA PRO A 271 -18.25 1.68 1.48
C PRO A 271 -18.45 2.82 0.48
N VAL A 272 -19.45 2.67 -0.37
CA VAL A 272 -19.98 3.71 -1.25
C VAL A 272 -21.34 4.16 -0.70
N LEU A 273 -21.43 5.41 -0.28
CA LEU A 273 -22.67 6.02 0.18
C LEU A 273 -23.38 6.68 -1.01
N LEU A 274 -24.58 6.23 -1.31
CA LEU A 274 -25.43 6.84 -2.31
C LEU A 274 -26.50 7.69 -1.60
N PHE A 275 -26.32 9.00 -1.67
CA PHE A 275 -27.21 9.95 -1.00
C PHE A 275 -28.50 10.16 -1.80
N PRO A 276 -29.63 10.49 -1.13
CA PRO A 276 -30.94 10.53 -1.77
C PRO A 276 -31.02 11.49 -2.98
N ALA A 277 -30.58 12.75 -2.84
CA ALA A 277 -30.66 13.70 -3.94
C ALA A 277 -29.72 13.32 -5.12
N ALA A 278 -28.57 12.71 -4.83
CA ALA A 278 -27.69 12.19 -5.88
C ALA A 278 -28.33 11.01 -6.62
N LEU A 279 -28.98 10.09 -5.92
CA LEU A 279 -29.72 8.98 -6.52
C LEU A 279 -30.88 9.48 -7.38
N ASP A 280 -31.72 10.39 -6.85
CA ASP A 280 -32.83 10.98 -7.59
C ASP A 280 -32.37 11.65 -8.90
N ALA A 281 -31.23 12.34 -8.85
CA ALA A 281 -30.74 13.10 -9.99
C ALA A 281 -29.94 12.27 -11.02
N ARG A 282 -29.26 11.17 -10.61
CA ARG A 282 -28.19 10.57 -11.43
C ARG A 282 -28.01 9.05 -11.26
N HIS A 283 -28.99 8.31 -10.71
CA HIS A 283 -28.85 6.86 -10.49
C HIS A 283 -28.41 6.09 -11.75
N ASP A 284 -28.94 6.47 -12.90
CA ASP A 284 -28.64 5.88 -14.22
C ASP A 284 -27.22 6.18 -14.72
N ALA A 285 -26.61 7.29 -14.31
CA ALA A 285 -25.20 7.60 -14.58
C ALA A 285 -24.25 6.95 -13.55
N ILE A 286 -24.67 6.87 -12.29
CA ILE A 286 -23.84 6.30 -11.20
C ILE A 286 -23.70 4.77 -11.36
N ALA A 287 -24.78 4.07 -11.72
CA ALA A 287 -24.81 2.61 -11.79
C ALA A 287 -23.78 1.99 -12.74
N PRO A 288 -23.65 2.42 -14.01
CA PRO A 288 -22.61 1.88 -14.90
C PRO A 288 -21.19 2.25 -14.45
N GLN A 289 -20.97 3.43 -13.86
CA GLN A 289 -19.68 3.82 -13.31
C GLN A 289 -19.29 2.96 -12.10
N PHE A 290 -20.26 2.66 -11.25
CA PHE A 290 -20.08 1.73 -10.14
C PHE A 290 -19.64 0.35 -10.64
N VAL A 291 -20.35 -0.23 -11.61
CA VAL A 291 -20.02 -1.56 -12.15
C VAL A 291 -18.66 -1.55 -12.86
N ALA A 292 -18.32 -0.49 -13.60
CA ALA A 292 -17.00 -0.34 -14.20
C ALA A 292 -15.88 -0.31 -13.15
N SER A 293 -16.10 0.38 -12.02
CA SER A 293 -15.16 0.39 -10.89
C SER A 293 -15.09 -0.98 -10.20
N LEU A 294 -16.24 -1.62 -9.96
CA LEU A 294 -16.34 -2.94 -9.32
C LEU A 294 -15.61 -4.03 -10.10
N THR A 295 -15.69 -3.99 -11.43
CA THR A 295 -15.12 -5.02 -12.30
C THR A 295 -13.71 -4.71 -12.79
N LEU A 296 -13.17 -3.53 -12.52
CA LEU A 296 -11.83 -3.15 -12.94
C LEU A 296 -10.78 -4.15 -12.41
N GLY A 297 -10.01 -4.76 -13.31
CA GLY A 297 -8.99 -5.76 -12.95
C GLY A 297 -9.55 -6.95 -12.15
N ALA A 298 -10.71 -7.45 -12.54
CA ALA A 298 -11.46 -8.48 -11.83
C ALA A 298 -11.78 -8.10 -10.37
N GLY A 299 -11.99 -6.82 -10.06
CA GLY A 299 -12.28 -6.31 -8.72
C GLY A 299 -11.15 -6.49 -7.71
N GLN A 300 -9.94 -6.84 -8.14
CA GLN A 300 -8.80 -7.15 -7.27
C GLN A 300 -8.04 -5.89 -6.85
N PHE A 301 -8.75 -4.94 -6.26
CA PHE A 301 -8.20 -3.71 -5.69
C PHE A 301 -8.46 -3.67 -4.19
N CYS A 302 -7.48 -3.24 -3.42
CA CYS A 302 -7.64 -2.99 -1.98
C CYS A 302 -8.74 -1.94 -1.69
N THR A 303 -9.07 -1.10 -2.67
CA THR A 303 -10.10 -0.06 -2.62
C THR A 303 -11.33 -0.39 -3.48
N ASN A 304 -11.55 -1.66 -3.81
CA ASN A 304 -12.74 -2.09 -4.58
C ASN A 304 -14.03 -1.75 -3.80
N PRO A 305 -15.10 -1.24 -4.47
CA PRO A 305 -16.36 -0.88 -3.82
C PRO A 305 -17.18 -2.14 -3.44
N GLY A 306 -16.75 -2.86 -2.40
CA GLY A 306 -17.40 -4.09 -1.92
C GLY A 306 -18.70 -3.89 -1.16
N LEU A 307 -19.04 -2.64 -0.79
CA LEU A 307 -20.24 -2.30 -0.03
C LEU A 307 -20.89 -1.04 -0.59
N VAL A 308 -22.22 -1.07 -0.76
CA VAL A 308 -23.02 0.12 -1.09
C VAL A 308 -24.04 0.36 0.03
N LEU A 309 -24.11 1.57 0.53
CA LEU A 309 -25.05 1.99 1.57
C LEU A 309 -25.97 3.09 1.02
N ALA A 310 -27.28 2.90 1.13
CA ALA A 310 -28.25 3.90 0.69
C ALA A 310 -29.54 3.84 1.49
N VAL A 311 -30.25 4.96 1.54
CA VAL A 311 -31.63 4.99 2.05
C VAL A 311 -32.55 4.34 1.01
N ASP A 312 -33.39 3.40 1.45
CA ASP A 312 -34.31 2.66 0.61
C ASP A 312 -35.39 3.59 -0.01
N GLY A 313 -35.70 3.34 -1.27
CA GLY A 313 -36.68 4.11 -2.00
C GLY A 313 -36.66 3.83 -3.51
N PRO A 314 -37.55 4.49 -4.27
CA PRO A 314 -37.65 4.27 -5.71
C PRO A 314 -36.35 4.51 -6.49
N ALA A 315 -35.60 5.56 -6.13
CA ALA A 315 -34.32 5.88 -6.78
C ALA A 315 -33.23 4.82 -6.52
N LEU A 316 -33.19 4.23 -5.31
CA LEU A 316 -32.30 3.10 -5.02
C LEU A 316 -32.69 1.88 -5.86
N ARG A 317 -33.99 1.58 -5.98
CA ARG A 317 -34.46 0.45 -6.81
C ARG A 317 -34.07 0.63 -8.28
N ALA A 318 -34.20 1.84 -8.80
CA ALA A 318 -33.78 2.15 -10.16
C ALA A 318 -32.25 2.00 -10.35
N PHE A 319 -31.46 2.40 -9.35
CA PHE A 319 -30.02 2.15 -9.31
C PHE A 319 -29.70 0.65 -9.31
N GLU A 320 -30.38 -0.13 -8.45
CA GLU A 320 -30.20 -1.60 -8.37
C GLU A 320 -30.52 -2.28 -9.70
N GLU A 321 -31.61 -1.90 -10.37
CA GLU A 321 -32.00 -2.43 -11.68
C GLU A 321 -30.94 -2.12 -12.75
N SER A 322 -30.49 -0.87 -12.80
CA SER A 322 -29.48 -0.39 -13.74
C SER A 322 -28.11 -1.08 -13.50
N ALA A 323 -27.69 -1.16 -12.23
CA ALA A 323 -26.45 -1.84 -11.84
C ALA A 323 -26.52 -3.35 -12.11
N ALA A 324 -27.66 -3.98 -11.83
CA ALA A 324 -27.87 -5.41 -12.12
C ALA A 324 -27.82 -5.69 -13.65
N ALA A 325 -28.38 -4.81 -14.48
CA ALA A 325 -28.28 -4.92 -15.93
C ALA A 325 -26.82 -4.83 -16.40
N ALA A 326 -26.07 -3.87 -15.87
CA ALA A 326 -24.66 -3.69 -16.20
C ALA A 326 -23.79 -4.87 -15.71
N VAL A 327 -24.06 -5.43 -14.52
CA VAL A 327 -23.38 -6.61 -14.01
C VAL A 327 -23.64 -7.84 -14.90
N ARG A 328 -24.90 -8.07 -15.34
CA ARG A 328 -25.21 -9.19 -16.25
C ARG A 328 -24.45 -9.10 -17.58
N ALA A 329 -24.19 -7.89 -18.06
CA ALA A 329 -23.44 -7.64 -19.29
C ALA A 329 -21.91 -7.69 -19.09
N ALA A 330 -21.42 -7.67 -17.86
CA ALA A 330 -19.99 -7.68 -17.56
C ALA A 330 -19.37 -9.04 -17.88
N PRO A 331 -18.26 -9.09 -18.66
CA PRO A 331 -17.55 -10.34 -18.93
C PRO A 331 -16.85 -10.84 -17.67
N ALA A 332 -16.69 -12.16 -17.56
CA ALA A 332 -15.80 -12.75 -16.58
C ALA A 332 -14.35 -12.37 -16.87
N GLN A 333 -13.54 -12.18 -15.82
CA GLN A 333 -12.15 -11.71 -15.93
C GLN A 333 -11.20 -12.64 -15.18
N THR A 334 -9.98 -12.79 -15.72
CA THR A 334 -8.92 -13.62 -15.13
C THR A 334 -8.51 -13.09 -13.75
N MET A 335 -8.47 -14.00 -12.77
CA MET A 335 -7.97 -13.72 -11.43
C MET A 335 -6.45 -13.95 -11.36
N LEU A 336 -5.78 -13.25 -10.44
CA LEU A 336 -4.32 -13.26 -10.29
C LEU A 336 -3.74 -14.66 -10.05
N THR A 337 -4.41 -15.46 -9.23
CA THR A 337 -3.95 -16.82 -8.90
C THR A 337 -5.14 -17.76 -8.72
N PRO A 338 -4.95 -19.08 -8.91
CA PRO A 338 -5.99 -20.07 -8.61
C PRO A 338 -6.50 -20.02 -7.16
N HIS A 339 -5.61 -19.68 -6.21
CA HIS A 339 -6.00 -19.56 -4.80
C HIS A 339 -6.91 -18.35 -4.55
N ILE A 340 -6.58 -17.18 -5.13
CA ILE A 340 -7.41 -15.98 -5.01
C ILE A 340 -8.77 -16.21 -5.67
N HIS A 341 -8.79 -16.89 -6.84
CA HIS A 341 -10.04 -17.27 -7.50
C HIS A 341 -10.91 -18.18 -6.61
N ALA A 342 -10.32 -19.24 -6.04
CA ALA A 342 -11.05 -20.15 -5.15
C ALA A 342 -11.61 -19.42 -3.91
N SER A 343 -10.84 -18.51 -3.32
CA SER A 343 -11.29 -17.70 -2.18
C SER A 343 -12.43 -16.75 -2.56
N TYR A 344 -12.38 -16.16 -3.75
CA TYR A 344 -13.46 -15.32 -4.27
C TYR A 344 -14.76 -16.11 -4.46
N GLU A 345 -14.70 -17.26 -5.14
CA GLU A 345 -15.86 -18.13 -5.37
C GLU A 345 -16.48 -18.59 -4.04
N GLN A 346 -15.65 -18.95 -3.06
CA GLN A 346 -16.11 -19.32 -1.72
C GLN A 346 -16.80 -18.15 -1.02
N GLY A 347 -16.24 -16.93 -1.08
CA GLY A 347 -16.81 -15.74 -0.48
C GLY A 347 -18.17 -15.37 -1.11
N VAL A 348 -18.26 -15.38 -2.45
CA VAL A 348 -19.52 -15.12 -3.15
C VAL A 348 -20.58 -16.19 -2.83
N ALA A 349 -20.19 -17.47 -2.76
CA ALA A 349 -21.10 -18.55 -2.38
C ALA A 349 -21.63 -18.36 -0.96
N ALA A 350 -20.76 -18.00 0.00
CA ALA A 350 -21.16 -17.75 1.38
C ALA A 350 -22.17 -16.59 1.49
N LEU A 351 -21.96 -15.50 0.75
CA LEU A 351 -22.93 -14.39 0.71
C LEU A 351 -24.25 -14.79 0.06
N ARG A 352 -24.20 -15.46 -1.10
CA ARG A 352 -25.38 -15.89 -1.85
C ARG A 352 -26.26 -16.87 -1.07
N ASP A 353 -25.64 -17.79 -0.35
CA ASP A 353 -26.32 -18.86 0.37
C ASP A 353 -26.82 -18.40 1.77
N HIS A 354 -26.48 -17.15 2.17
CA HIS A 354 -26.95 -16.57 3.43
C HIS A 354 -28.43 -16.16 3.35
N ALA A 355 -29.24 -16.63 4.31
CA ALA A 355 -30.70 -16.50 4.28
C ALA A 355 -31.23 -15.05 4.22
N ALA A 356 -30.44 -14.06 4.67
CA ALA A 356 -30.81 -12.65 4.65
C ALA A 356 -30.24 -11.87 3.45
N VAL A 357 -29.65 -12.55 2.46
CA VAL A 357 -29.02 -11.94 1.30
C VAL A 357 -29.76 -12.33 0.03
N GLU A 358 -30.02 -11.36 -0.83
CA GLU A 358 -30.63 -11.50 -2.14
C GLU A 358 -29.55 -11.37 -3.23
N LEU A 359 -29.47 -12.32 -4.17
CA LEU A 359 -28.63 -12.18 -5.37
C LEU A 359 -29.41 -11.36 -6.42
N LEU A 360 -28.96 -10.14 -6.72
CA LEU A 360 -29.59 -9.26 -7.71
C LEU A 360 -29.11 -9.58 -9.14
N ALA A 361 -27.84 -9.83 -9.31
CA ALA A 361 -27.25 -10.13 -10.61
C ALA A 361 -25.92 -10.87 -10.49
N GLN A 362 -25.62 -11.64 -11.54
CA GLN A 362 -24.31 -12.25 -11.74
C GLN A 362 -23.85 -12.01 -13.18
N GLY A 363 -22.57 -11.76 -13.41
CA GLY A 363 -21.97 -11.52 -14.71
C GLY A 363 -21.96 -12.75 -15.63
N ALA A 364 -21.50 -12.57 -16.86
CA ALA A 364 -21.38 -13.62 -17.84
C ALA A 364 -20.49 -14.78 -17.34
N GLU A 365 -20.75 -15.98 -17.85
CA GLU A 365 -19.91 -17.14 -17.56
C GLU A 365 -18.51 -16.98 -18.15
N GLY A 366 -17.51 -17.51 -17.44
CA GLY A 366 -16.12 -17.51 -17.84
C GLY A 366 -15.51 -18.92 -17.79
N ASN A 367 -14.23 -19.00 -18.03
CA ASN A 367 -13.49 -20.24 -17.81
C ASN A 367 -13.15 -20.42 -16.31
N ARG A 368 -12.53 -21.57 -15.98
CA ARG A 368 -12.24 -21.99 -14.60
C ARG A 368 -11.29 -21.07 -13.80
N LEU A 369 -10.68 -20.08 -14.42
CA LEU A 369 -9.74 -19.12 -13.78
C LEU A 369 -10.26 -17.67 -13.84
N GLN A 370 -11.52 -17.51 -14.27
CA GLN A 370 -12.16 -16.21 -14.43
C GLN A 370 -13.30 -16.04 -13.42
N ALA A 371 -13.28 -14.91 -12.72
CA ALA A 371 -14.34 -14.53 -11.79
C ALA A 371 -15.49 -13.84 -12.53
N ARG A 372 -16.72 -14.17 -12.14
CA ARG A 372 -17.96 -13.52 -12.55
C ARG A 372 -18.29 -12.41 -11.56
N ALA A 373 -18.63 -11.22 -12.04
CA ALA A 373 -19.13 -10.16 -11.15
C ALA A 373 -20.41 -10.61 -10.42
N ALA A 374 -20.57 -10.19 -9.16
CA ALA A 374 -21.75 -10.50 -8.35
C ALA A 374 -22.26 -9.22 -7.64
N LEU A 375 -23.56 -8.97 -7.75
CA LEU A 375 -24.27 -7.91 -7.05
C LEU A 375 -25.32 -8.53 -6.15
N LEU A 376 -25.21 -8.24 -4.85
CA LEU A 376 -26.09 -8.79 -3.82
C LEU A 376 -26.73 -7.64 -3.03
N ALA A 377 -27.81 -7.94 -2.32
CA ALA A 377 -28.46 -6.96 -1.45
C ALA A 377 -28.91 -7.58 -0.13
N THR A 378 -28.98 -6.76 0.91
CA THR A 378 -29.50 -7.15 2.23
C THR A 378 -30.16 -5.95 2.91
N SER A 379 -30.87 -6.20 4.02
CA SER A 379 -31.40 -5.14 4.88
C SER A 379 -30.34 -4.64 5.86
N ALA A 380 -30.50 -3.40 6.34
CA ALA A 380 -29.64 -2.82 7.36
C ALA A 380 -29.66 -3.62 8.68
N ASP A 381 -30.82 -4.13 9.09
CA ASP A 381 -30.93 -4.92 10.31
C ASP A 381 -30.19 -6.25 10.22
N ALA A 382 -30.27 -6.94 9.07
CA ALA A 382 -29.52 -8.15 8.82
C ALA A 382 -28.01 -7.86 8.80
N PHE A 383 -27.58 -6.81 8.12
CA PHE A 383 -26.17 -6.41 8.06
C PHE A 383 -25.57 -6.09 9.43
N ILE A 384 -26.36 -5.46 10.32
CA ILE A 384 -25.91 -5.19 11.68
C ILE A 384 -25.87 -6.46 12.53
N ALA A 385 -26.84 -7.36 12.34
CA ALA A 385 -26.97 -8.60 13.13
C ALA A 385 -25.89 -9.65 12.76
N HIS A 386 -25.45 -9.70 11.51
CA HIS A 386 -24.57 -10.72 10.96
C HIS A 386 -23.20 -10.13 10.61
N SER A 387 -22.20 -10.37 11.46
CA SER A 387 -20.84 -9.82 11.29
C SER A 387 -20.13 -10.33 10.01
N GLU A 388 -20.45 -11.55 9.59
CA GLU A 388 -19.92 -12.20 8.39
C GLU A 388 -20.28 -11.46 7.09
N LEU A 389 -21.35 -10.67 7.07
CA LEU A 389 -21.71 -9.81 5.93
C LEU A 389 -20.77 -8.60 5.77
N ARG A 390 -19.87 -8.38 6.72
CA ARG A 390 -18.87 -7.30 6.71
C ARG A 390 -17.48 -7.78 6.30
N ASP A 391 -17.32 -9.08 6.01
CA ASP A 391 -16.05 -9.62 5.56
C ASP A 391 -15.77 -9.23 4.11
N GLU A 392 -14.50 -8.95 3.80
CA GLU A 392 -14.06 -8.64 2.44
C GLU A 392 -14.15 -9.87 1.53
N VAL A 393 -14.81 -9.72 0.40
CA VAL A 393 -14.76 -10.68 -0.71
C VAL A 393 -13.88 -10.09 -1.81
N PHE A 394 -12.61 -10.51 -1.85
CA PHE A 394 -11.60 -9.93 -2.73
C PHE A 394 -11.82 -10.34 -4.19
N GLY A 395 -12.49 -9.45 -4.95
CA GLY A 395 -12.90 -9.69 -6.33
C GLY A 395 -14.09 -8.82 -6.72
N PRO A 396 -14.74 -9.07 -7.89
CA PRO A 396 -15.78 -8.20 -8.43
C PRO A 396 -17.17 -8.48 -7.79
N ALA A 397 -17.25 -8.47 -6.45
CA ALA A 397 -18.50 -8.62 -5.69
C ALA A 397 -18.81 -7.40 -4.85
N SER A 398 -20.09 -7.03 -4.74
CA SER A 398 -20.55 -5.94 -3.88
C SER A 398 -21.90 -6.25 -3.26
N LEU A 399 -22.07 -5.84 -1.99
CA LEU A 399 -23.29 -5.98 -1.21
C LEU A 399 -23.97 -4.61 -1.04
N ILE A 400 -25.22 -4.48 -1.47
CA ILE A 400 -26.05 -3.29 -1.23
C ILE A 400 -26.79 -3.46 0.08
N VAL A 401 -26.67 -2.49 1.00
CA VAL A 401 -27.41 -2.45 2.26
C VAL A 401 -28.50 -1.40 2.15
N ARG A 402 -29.75 -1.84 2.17
CA ARG A 402 -30.94 -0.99 2.11
C ARG A 402 -31.27 -0.48 3.52
N CYS A 403 -31.14 0.83 3.73
CA CYS A 403 -31.44 1.48 5.02
C CYS A 403 -32.82 2.13 4.94
N PRO A 404 -33.77 1.86 5.86
CA PRO A 404 -35.11 2.49 5.82
C PRO A 404 -35.06 4.02 5.96
N ASP A 405 -34.05 4.57 6.63
CA ASP A 405 -33.88 5.99 6.89
C ASP A 405 -32.42 6.37 7.15
N ALA A 406 -32.16 7.68 7.30
CA ALA A 406 -30.83 8.22 7.57
C ALA A 406 -30.28 7.82 8.96
N ASP A 407 -31.12 7.64 9.95
CA ASP A 407 -30.69 7.21 11.28
C ASP A 407 -30.19 5.76 11.26
N THR A 408 -30.84 4.92 10.47
CA THR A 408 -30.39 3.55 10.25
C THR A 408 -29.11 3.50 9.43
N LEU A 409 -28.97 4.34 8.39
CA LEU A 409 -27.70 4.50 7.66
C LEU A 409 -26.57 4.90 8.61
N HIS A 410 -26.80 5.84 9.54
CA HIS A 410 -25.84 6.21 10.56
C HIS A 410 -25.48 5.01 11.47
N ARG A 411 -26.44 4.19 11.89
CA ARG A 411 -26.20 2.98 12.71
C ARG A 411 -25.37 1.94 11.94
N VAL A 412 -25.66 1.72 10.66
CA VAL A 412 -24.87 0.83 9.79
C VAL A 412 -23.42 1.32 9.69
N LEU A 413 -23.22 2.61 9.39
CA LEU A 413 -21.87 3.20 9.33
C LEU A 413 -21.12 3.07 10.66
N LYS A 414 -21.81 3.23 11.78
CA LYS A 414 -21.22 3.08 13.11
C LYS A 414 -20.76 1.64 13.37
N SER A 415 -21.47 0.64 12.82
CA SER A 415 -21.14 -0.78 13.00
C SER A 415 -19.93 -1.24 12.17
N LEU A 416 -19.52 -0.48 11.15
CA LEU A 416 -18.35 -0.81 10.32
C LEU A 416 -17.05 -0.75 11.13
N GLU A 417 -16.11 -1.61 10.79
CA GLU A 417 -14.71 -1.51 11.19
C GLU A 417 -14.00 -0.37 10.40
N GLY A 418 -12.69 -0.21 10.59
CA GLY A 418 -11.88 0.74 9.83
C GLY A 418 -11.78 0.36 8.34
N GLN A 419 -11.73 1.38 7.48
CA GLN A 419 -11.73 1.26 6.03
C GLN A 419 -10.56 2.06 5.42
N LEU A 420 -10.10 1.66 4.23
CA LEU A 420 -9.16 2.46 3.45
C LEU A 420 -9.86 3.68 2.85
N THR A 421 -11.03 3.46 2.24
CA THR A 421 -11.78 4.54 1.61
C THR A 421 -13.26 4.50 1.94
N ILE A 422 -13.89 5.69 1.93
CA ILE A 422 -15.33 5.86 1.84
C ILE A 422 -15.62 6.80 0.67
N ALA A 423 -16.43 6.36 -0.28
CA ALA A 423 -16.93 7.19 -1.36
C ALA A 423 -18.35 7.69 -1.04
N ALA A 424 -18.67 8.94 -1.38
CA ALA A 424 -20.00 9.52 -1.21
C ALA A 424 -20.47 10.14 -2.52
N HIS A 425 -21.59 9.70 -3.06
CA HIS A 425 -22.23 10.34 -4.20
C HIS A 425 -23.27 11.33 -3.72
N LEU A 426 -23.01 12.62 -3.96
CA LEU A 426 -23.77 13.77 -3.44
C LEU A 426 -24.33 14.65 -4.57
N ALA A 427 -25.45 15.26 -4.31
CA ALA A 427 -25.99 16.43 -5.01
C ALA A 427 -26.22 17.57 -4.01
N ASP A 428 -26.61 18.77 -4.47
CA ASP A 428 -26.71 19.96 -3.63
C ASP A 428 -27.62 19.76 -2.39
N GLY A 429 -28.72 19.00 -2.54
CA GLY A 429 -29.64 18.69 -1.44
C GLY A 429 -29.07 17.80 -0.33
N ASP A 430 -27.95 17.12 -0.58
CA ASP A 430 -27.37 16.13 0.34
C ASP A 430 -26.39 16.75 1.35
N ALA A 431 -25.99 18.01 1.16
CA ALA A 431 -24.96 18.66 1.97
C ALA A 431 -25.23 18.63 3.48
N PRO A 432 -26.46 18.84 3.99
CA PRO A 432 -26.73 18.76 5.42
C PRO A 432 -26.51 17.35 5.99
N LEU A 433 -26.98 16.31 5.28
CA LEU A 433 -26.81 14.92 5.72
C LEU A 433 -25.34 14.52 5.69
N PHE A 434 -24.60 14.87 4.64
CA PHE A 434 -23.15 14.62 4.55
C PHE A 434 -22.40 15.31 5.71
N ALA A 435 -22.72 16.59 5.99
CA ALA A 435 -22.09 17.33 7.09
C ALA A 435 -22.33 16.66 8.45
N ALA A 436 -23.54 16.12 8.67
CA ALA A 436 -23.85 15.39 9.89
C ALA A 436 -23.09 14.06 10.00
N LEU A 437 -22.85 13.37 8.88
CA LEU A 437 -22.15 12.08 8.84
C LEU A 437 -20.61 12.24 8.84
N ARG A 438 -20.06 13.35 8.31
CA ARG A 438 -18.62 13.57 8.14
C ARG A 438 -17.77 13.19 9.36
N PRO A 439 -18.09 13.60 10.61
CA PRO A 439 -17.28 13.22 11.77
C PRO A 439 -17.20 11.71 12.00
N LEU A 440 -18.24 10.95 11.59
CA LEU A 440 -18.24 9.50 11.64
C LEU A 440 -17.39 8.90 10.51
N LEU A 441 -17.49 9.45 9.29
CA LEU A 441 -16.69 9.00 8.15
C LEU A 441 -15.20 9.17 8.41
N GLU A 442 -14.78 10.32 9.01
CA GLU A 442 -13.39 10.58 9.41
C GLU A 442 -12.85 9.58 10.44
N ARG A 443 -13.73 9.02 11.29
CA ARG A 443 -13.36 7.95 12.23
C ARG A 443 -13.27 6.57 11.59
N LYS A 444 -13.82 6.40 10.39
CA LYS A 444 -13.94 5.08 9.74
C LYS A 444 -13.00 4.89 8.57
N ALA A 445 -12.51 5.95 7.92
CA ALA A 445 -11.66 5.80 6.74
C ALA A 445 -10.49 6.78 6.73
N GLY A 446 -9.40 6.36 6.06
CA GLY A 446 -8.25 7.23 5.82
C GLY A 446 -8.48 8.19 4.65
N ARG A 447 -9.34 7.83 3.68
CA ARG A 447 -9.66 8.67 2.52
C ARG A 447 -11.17 8.75 2.33
N ILE A 448 -11.68 9.98 2.24
CA ILE A 448 -13.07 10.28 1.88
C ILE A 448 -13.06 10.96 0.53
N LEU A 449 -13.84 10.46 -0.41
CA LEU A 449 -13.94 11.03 -1.77
C LEU A 449 -15.41 11.25 -2.15
N VAL A 450 -15.64 12.20 -3.03
CA VAL A 450 -16.98 12.60 -3.45
C VAL A 450 -17.16 12.46 -4.97
N ASN A 451 -18.30 11.90 -5.37
CA ASN A 451 -18.72 11.75 -6.77
C ASN A 451 -17.73 10.98 -7.65
N GLY A 452 -17.08 9.96 -7.07
CA GLY A 452 -16.17 9.04 -7.73
C GLY A 452 -16.10 7.73 -6.95
N PHE A 453 -15.27 6.80 -7.42
CA PHE A 453 -15.05 5.50 -6.79
C PHE A 453 -13.59 5.35 -6.35
N GLY A 454 -13.36 4.54 -5.32
CA GLY A 454 -12.08 4.43 -4.62
C GLY A 454 -10.93 3.75 -5.38
N THR A 455 -11.19 3.09 -6.51
CA THR A 455 -10.25 2.20 -7.22
C THR A 455 -8.97 2.89 -7.74
N GLY A 456 -8.93 4.21 -7.85
CA GLY A 456 -7.72 4.98 -8.14
C GLY A 456 -7.14 5.62 -6.89
N VAL A 457 -5.81 5.52 -6.71
CA VAL A 457 -5.09 6.20 -5.63
C VAL A 457 -3.97 7.03 -6.24
N GLU A 458 -4.11 8.36 -6.16
CA GLU A 458 -3.11 9.31 -6.63
C GLU A 458 -1.85 9.26 -5.74
N VAL A 459 -0.69 9.48 -6.32
CA VAL A 459 0.58 9.61 -5.58
C VAL A 459 0.89 11.09 -5.40
N GLY A 460 0.70 11.61 -4.19
CA GLY A 460 0.84 13.04 -3.93
C GLY A 460 1.17 13.37 -2.49
N HIS A 461 1.34 14.66 -2.21
CA HIS A 461 1.70 15.15 -0.87
C HIS A 461 0.56 15.05 0.16
N ALA A 462 -0.69 15.17 -0.29
CA ALA A 462 -1.88 15.16 0.58
C ALA A 462 -2.61 13.80 0.57
N MET A 463 -2.09 12.80 -0.13
CA MET A 463 -2.74 11.49 -0.19
C MET A 463 -2.52 10.71 1.10
N VAL A 464 -3.60 10.08 1.55
CA VAL A 464 -3.58 9.03 2.58
C VAL A 464 -4.17 7.75 1.97
N HIS A 465 -3.37 6.71 1.92
CA HIS A 465 -3.79 5.33 1.68
C HIS A 465 -3.49 4.55 2.95
N GLY A 466 -4.48 4.48 3.79
CA GLY A 466 -4.42 3.99 5.16
C GLY A 466 -5.81 4.05 5.77
N GLY A 467 -5.90 3.95 7.08
CA GLY A 467 -7.18 4.03 7.80
C GLY A 467 -7.12 3.36 9.15
N PRO A 468 -8.23 3.37 9.91
CA PRO A 468 -8.29 2.68 11.19
C PRO A 468 -8.19 1.16 11.03
N PHE A 469 -7.78 0.46 12.09
CA PHE A 469 -7.79 -1.00 12.11
C PHE A 469 -9.22 -1.54 11.82
N PRO A 470 -9.38 -2.58 11.00
CA PRO A 470 -8.36 -3.48 10.45
C PRO A 470 -7.83 -3.09 9.05
N ALA A 471 -8.22 -1.94 8.49
CA ALA A 471 -7.70 -1.53 7.18
C ALA A 471 -6.17 -1.37 7.21
N THR A 472 -5.63 -0.82 8.31
CA THR A 472 -4.19 -0.81 8.57
C THR A 472 -3.86 -1.13 10.03
N SER A 473 -2.62 -1.49 10.28
CA SER A 473 -2.09 -1.76 11.62
C SER A 473 -1.79 -0.48 12.40
N ASP A 474 -1.47 0.63 11.74
CA ASP A 474 -1.19 1.94 12.38
C ASP A 474 -1.97 3.06 11.67
N THR A 475 -2.98 3.57 12.37
CA THR A 475 -3.90 4.60 11.85
C THR A 475 -3.26 5.97 11.60
N ARG A 476 -2.04 6.20 12.07
CA ARG A 476 -1.31 7.47 11.95
C ARG A 476 -0.51 7.56 10.66
N THR A 477 -0.42 6.47 9.90
CA THR A 477 0.47 6.34 8.76
C THR A 477 -0.27 6.17 7.44
N THR A 478 0.47 6.24 6.35
CA THR A 478 -0.01 5.99 5.00
C THR A 478 1.00 5.13 4.24
N SER A 479 0.52 4.26 3.35
CA SER A 479 1.39 3.47 2.45
C SER A 479 1.67 4.18 1.12
N VAL A 480 0.92 5.24 0.78
CA VAL A 480 1.07 6.00 -0.48
C VAL A 480 1.21 7.50 -0.18
N GLY A 481 1.97 8.17 -1.05
CA GLY A 481 2.20 9.61 -0.98
C GLY A 481 3.42 9.98 -0.15
N ALA A 482 3.70 11.28 -0.10
CA ALA A 482 4.92 11.84 0.48
C ALA A 482 5.15 11.42 1.94
N ARG A 483 4.07 11.34 2.73
CA ARG A 483 4.16 11.01 4.16
C ARG A 483 4.47 9.52 4.43
N ALA A 484 4.47 8.66 3.41
CA ALA A 484 4.83 7.25 3.59
C ALA A 484 6.26 7.05 4.12
N ILE A 485 7.16 8.00 3.87
CA ILE A 485 8.54 8.01 4.40
C ILE A 485 8.58 8.07 5.94
N GLU A 486 7.58 8.71 6.58
CA GLU A 486 7.52 8.89 8.04
C GLU A 486 7.51 7.57 8.82
N ARG A 487 7.02 6.49 8.20
CA ARG A 487 6.99 5.14 8.80
C ARG A 487 8.38 4.59 9.13
N PHE A 488 9.40 5.03 8.43
CA PHE A 488 10.76 4.51 8.52
C PHE A 488 11.74 5.52 9.15
N LEU A 489 11.18 6.51 9.86
CA LEU A 489 11.92 7.56 10.55
C LEU A 489 11.57 7.58 12.04
N ARG A 490 12.54 8.03 12.85
CA ARG A 490 12.32 8.33 14.25
C ARG A 490 13.05 9.62 14.65
N PRO A 491 12.51 10.42 15.59
CA PRO A 491 13.16 11.63 16.05
C PRO A 491 14.34 11.30 16.98
N VAL A 492 15.40 12.15 16.88
CA VAL A 492 16.50 12.20 17.84
C VAL A 492 16.73 13.64 18.25
N SER A 493 16.80 13.90 19.57
CA SER A 493 17.12 15.21 20.12
C SER A 493 18.56 15.24 20.62
N TYR A 494 19.26 16.35 20.36
CA TYR A 494 20.60 16.65 20.83
C TYR A 494 20.51 17.83 21.82
N GLN A 495 21.05 17.67 23.01
CA GLN A 495 21.05 18.72 24.03
C GLN A 495 22.47 19.19 24.29
N ASP A 496 22.70 20.51 24.21
CA ASP A 496 23.98 21.18 24.51
C ASP A 496 25.19 20.56 23.75
N LEU A 497 24.95 19.94 22.58
CA LEU A 497 26.01 19.37 21.74
C LEU A 497 26.77 20.53 21.04
N PRO A 498 28.12 20.60 21.12
CA PRO A 498 28.88 21.59 20.38
C PRO A 498 28.55 21.56 18.88
N ASP A 499 28.44 22.75 18.26
CA ASP A 499 28.01 22.90 16.87
C ASP A 499 28.81 22.03 15.88
N ALA A 500 30.14 21.93 16.09
CA ALA A 500 31.01 21.12 15.25
C ALA A 500 30.73 19.60 15.32
N LEU A 501 30.00 19.11 16.33
CA LEU A 501 29.60 17.72 16.51
C LEU A 501 28.15 17.46 16.10
N LEU A 502 27.41 18.51 15.78
CA LEU A 502 26.01 18.38 15.33
C LEU A 502 25.96 17.83 13.91
N PRO A 503 24.94 16.99 13.59
CA PRO A 503 24.64 16.64 12.22
C PRO A 503 24.31 17.88 11.38
N ASP A 504 24.73 17.88 10.10
CA ASP A 504 24.60 19.05 9.21
C ASP A 504 23.18 19.59 9.09
N ALA A 505 22.15 18.73 9.16
CA ALA A 505 20.74 19.14 9.10
C ALA A 505 20.30 20.10 10.22
N VAL A 506 20.99 20.07 11.36
CA VAL A 506 20.68 20.90 12.55
C VAL A 506 21.85 21.75 13.01
N ARG A 507 22.94 21.80 12.23
CA ARG A 507 24.10 22.65 12.48
C ARG A 507 23.75 24.10 12.19
N SER A 508 24.42 25.02 12.88
CA SER A 508 24.32 26.47 12.63
C SER A 508 24.68 26.79 11.18
N GLY A 509 23.97 27.76 10.57
CA GLY A 509 24.17 28.12 9.18
C GLY A 509 23.52 27.19 8.15
N ASN A 510 22.83 26.10 8.59
CA ASN A 510 22.08 25.21 7.70
C ASN A 510 22.88 24.73 6.47
N PRO A 511 24.00 24.02 6.64
CA PRO A 511 24.88 23.65 5.52
C PRO A 511 24.21 22.81 4.44
N LEU A 512 23.12 22.10 4.76
CA LEU A 512 22.33 21.33 3.78
C LEU A 512 21.21 22.13 3.12
N ASN A 513 20.99 23.39 3.54
CA ASN A 513 19.86 24.22 3.10
C ASN A 513 18.50 23.50 3.18
N VAL A 514 18.29 22.68 4.22
CA VAL A 514 17.02 21.95 4.44
C VAL A 514 15.99 22.82 5.17
N PRO A 515 14.68 22.52 5.09
CA PRO A 515 13.68 23.20 5.91
C PRO A 515 14.00 23.04 7.39
N GLN A 516 14.08 24.16 8.12
CA GLN A 516 14.30 24.19 9.56
C GLN A 516 13.20 24.99 10.27
N ARG A 517 12.93 24.64 11.52
CA ARG A 517 12.12 25.46 12.43
C ARG A 517 12.98 25.93 13.58
N ILE A 518 13.01 27.24 13.81
CA ILE A 518 13.72 27.87 14.94
C ILE A 518 12.66 28.39 15.91
N ASP A 519 12.69 27.95 17.15
CA ASP A 519 11.65 28.26 18.15
C ASP A 519 10.22 27.96 17.63
N GLY A 520 10.05 26.88 16.85
CA GLY A 520 8.78 26.48 16.27
C GLY A 520 8.37 27.25 15.00
N VAL A 521 9.10 28.31 14.62
CA VAL A 521 8.80 29.13 13.43
C VAL A 521 9.65 28.65 12.24
N PRO A 522 9.08 28.52 11.01
CA PRO A 522 9.86 28.23 9.82
C PRO A 522 11.00 29.26 9.64
N ALA A 523 12.23 28.75 9.47
CA ALA A 523 13.39 29.59 9.18
C ALA A 523 13.46 29.93 7.68
N PRO A 524 13.99 31.11 7.30
CA PRO A 524 14.29 31.43 5.92
C PRO A 524 15.29 30.42 5.32
N ARG A 525 15.09 30.02 4.07
CA ARG A 525 16.05 29.22 3.27
C ARG A 525 16.65 30.10 2.19
N GLU A 526 17.91 29.87 1.84
CA GLU A 526 18.45 30.40 0.59
C GLU A 526 17.65 29.87 -0.58
N ALA A 527 17.27 30.70 -1.53
CA ALA A 527 16.58 30.27 -2.73
C ALA A 527 17.50 29.31 -3.51
N ASN A 528 17.10 28.06 -3.66
CA ASN A 528 17.79 27.16 -4.56
C ASN A 528 17.63 27.72 -5.99
N HIS A 529 18.70 28.20 -6.57
CA HIS A 529 18.74 28.49 -8.01
C HIS A 529 18.70 27.14 -8.73
N VAL A 530 17.50 26.72 -9.16
CA VAL A 530 17.26 25.56 -10.02
C VAL A 530 17.76 25.88 -11.42
#